data_a0ff0f3344ca8970c3edd0f216aaa4aa
#
_entry.id   a0ff0f3344ca8970c3edd0f216aaa4aa
#
_cell.length_a   1.000
_cell.length_b   1.000
_cell.length_c   1.000
_cell.angle_alpha   90.00
_cell.angle_beta   90.00
_cell.angle_gamma   90.00
#
_symmetry.space_group_name_H-M   'P 1'
#
loop_
_entity.id
_entity.type
_entity.pdbx_description
1 polymer ?
#
loop_
_entity_poly.entity_id
_entity_poly.type
_entity_poly.pdbx_seq_one_letter_code
_entity_poly.pdbx_strand_id
1 'polypeptide(L)'
;MNPALRADLARLIASQICLHGCMTGFRMAAPLMALREGHSPAAVGVLLALFALAPVFLALPAGRFADRHGLKRPVHIAVLIASGGAALAVLWPVYPVLCVSAAACGAASGMAMIALQRHVGRLAHDATELKQVFSWMAVGPSISNFLGPLLAGIAIDNAGFRVAFLVLALLPAMAWWWVGRTQELGPVTPEPGAAGRSSWDLLRDRGFRRLMVINWMLSSCWDVHTFLVPVLGHERGLSATVIGTILGSFALAATA
;
A
#
# COMPACT_ATOMS: atom_id res chain seq x y z
N MET A 1 -1.79 -9.17 25.94
CA MET A 1 -2.66 -8.39 25.01
C MET A 1 -4.13 -8.67 25.32
N ASN A 2 -4.91 -7.62 25.66
CA ASN A 2 -6.34 -7.69 26.00
C ASN A 2 -7.19 -8.15 24.79
N PRO A 3 -8.30 -8.92 24.98
CA PRO A 3 -9.20 -9.33 23.91
C PRO A 3 -9.74 -8.19 23.02
N ALA A 4 -10.06 -7.04 23.60
CA ALA A 4 -10.49 -5.86 22.86
C ALA A 4 -9.40 -5.32 21.92
N LEU A 5 -8.15 -5.23 22.38
CA LEU A 5 -7.00 -4.82 21.58
C LEU A 5 -6.74 -5.81 20.42
N ARG A 6 -6.91 -7.11 20.66
CA ARG A 6 -6.80 -8.13 19.60
C ARG A 6 -7.84 -7.94 18.51
N ALA A 7 -9.08 -7.66 18.89
CA ALA A 7 -10.17 -7.43 17.95
C ALA A 7 -9.93 -6.16 17.10
N ASP A 8 -9.49 -5.08 17.72
CA ASP A 8 -9.18 -3.84 16.99
C ASP A 8 -7.97 -4.02 16.07
N LEU A 9 -6.91 -4.70 16.54
CA LEU A 9 -5.74 -5.01 15.73
C LEU A 9 -6.11 -5.87 14.50
N ALA A 10 -6.97 -6.89 14.67
CA ALA A 10 -7.45 -7.70 13.56
C ALA A 10 -8.22 -6.87 12.51
N ARG A 11 -9.08 -5.93 12.96
CA ARG A 11 -9.80 -5.00 12.06
C ARG A 11 -8.84 -4.08 11.30
N LEU A 12 -7.80 -3.57 11.98
CA LEU A 12 -6.79 -2.71 11.37
C LEU A 12 -5.96 -3.47 10.34
N ILE A 13 -5.53 -4.70 10.63
CA ILE A 13 -4.81 -5.58 9.70
C ILE A 13 -5.70 -5.92 8.50
N ALA A 14 -6.96 -6.28 8.71
CA ALA A 14 -7.90 -6.55 7.61
C ALA A 14 -8.09 -5.32 6.71
N SER A 15 -8.20 -4.12 7.31
CA SER A 15 -8.28 -2.86 6.56
C SER A 15 -7.02 -2.59 5.74
N GLN A 16 -5.86 -2.85 6.32
CA GLN A 16 -4.57 -2.73 5.65
C GLN A 16 -4.46 -3.69 4.48
N ILE A 17 -4.86 -4.97 4.67
CA ILE A 17 -4.84 -5.98 3.60
C ILE A 17 -5.71 -5.52 2.42
N CYS A 18 -6.90 -5.02 2.67
CA CYS A 18 -7.81 -4.58 1.62
C CYS A 18 -7.28 -3.37 0.83
N LEU A 19 -6.82 -2.32 1.53
CA LEU A 19 -6.28 -1.11 0.88
C LEU A 19 -4.96 -1.37 0.16
N HIS A 20 -4.04 -2.04 0.85
CA HIS A 20 -2.73 -2.35 0.26
C HIS A 20 -2.86 -3.41 -0.84
N GLY A 21 -3.78 -4.38 -0.71
CA GLY A 21 -4.08 -5.37 -1.74
C GLY A 21 -4.62 -4.76 -3.04
N CYS A 22 -5.44 -3.71 -2.95
CA CYS A 22 -5.84 -2.92 -4.12
C CYS A 22 -4.60 -2.35 -4.83
N MET A 23 -3.72 -1.69 -4.09
CA MET A 23 -2.50 -1.07 -4.63
C MET A 23 -1.55 -2.13 -5.24
N THR A 24 -1.29 -3.24 -4.55
CA THR A 24 -0.35 -4.28 -5.03
C THR A 24 -0.90 -5.04 -6.24
N GLY A 25 -2.20 -5.32 -6.27
CA GLY A 25 -2.86 -5.90 -7.43
C GLY A 25 -2.84 -4.97 -8.64
N PHE A 26 -3.13 -3.67 -8.41
CA PHE A 26 -3.07 -2.67 -9.46
C PHE A 26 -1.64 -2.45 -9.99
N ARG A 27 -0.64 -2.55 -9.11
CA ARG A 27 0.79 -2.46 -9.43
C ARG A 27 1.28 -3.61 -10.32
N MET A 28 0.58 -4.73 -10.39
CA MET A 28 0.81 -5.81 -11.35
C MET A 28 -0.07 -5.66 -12.60
N ALA A 29 -1.36 -5.37 -12.42
CA ALA A 29 -2.32 -5.36 -13.53
C ALA A 29 -2.09 -4.20 -14.52
N ALA A 30 -1.81 -2.97 -14.04
CA ALA A 30 -1.61 -1.82 -14.92
C ALA A 30 -0.35 -1.92 -15.78
N PRO A 31 0.85 -2.29 -15.27
CA PRO A 31 2.00 -2.60 -16.09
C PRO A 31 1.76 -3.70 -17.10
N LEU A 32 1.12 -4.82 -16.71
CA LEU A 32 0.85 -5.92 -17.61
C LEU A 32 -0.11 -5.52 -18.73
N MET A 33 -1.10 -4.68 -18.44
CA MET A 33 -1.99 -4.12 -19.45
C MET A 33 -1.22 -3.25 -20.44
N ALA A 34 -0.40 -2.33 -19.93
CA ALA A 34 0.42 -1.45 -20.78
C ALA A 34 1.33 -2.26 -21.72
N LEU A 35 1.96 -3.34 -21.23
CA LEU A 35 2.78 -4.23 -22.06
C LEU A 35 1.94 -4.94 -23.15
N ARG A 36 0.75 -5.44 -22.80
CA ARG A 36 -0.14 -6.11 -23.77
C ARG A 36 -0.70 -5.15 -24.84
N GLU A 37 -0.78 -3.86 -24.52
CA GLU A 37 -1.13 -2.80 -25.48
C GLU A 37 0.07 -2.31 -26.32
N GLY A 38 1.26 -2.90 -26.14
CA GLY A 38 2.46 -2.56 -26.90
C GLY A 38 3.25 -1.38 -26.37
N HIS A 39 2.97 -0.92 -25.16
CA HIS A 39 3.80 0.11 -24.53
C HIS A 39 5.17 -0.44 -24.13
N SER A 40 6.18 0.42 -24.16
CA SER A 40 7.57 0.06 -23.85
C SER A 40 7.78 -0.28 -22.36
N PRO A 41 8.83 -1.05 -22.01
CA PRO A 41 9.25 -1.25 -20.62
C PRO A 41 9.52 0.07 -19.88
N ALA A 42 9.95 1.12 -20.58
CA ALA A 42 10.11 2.46 -19.99
C ALA A 42 8.77 3.03 -19.51
N ALA A 43 7.67 2.83 -20.26
CA ALA A 43 6.34 3.24 -19.82
C ALA A 43 5.90 2.48 -18.57
N VAL A 44 6.23 1.19 -18.46
CA VAL A 44 6.02 0.41 -17.21
C VAL A 44 6.80 1.01 -16.05
N GLY A 45 8.05 1.42 -16.28
CA GLY A 45 8.87 2.12 -15.27
C GLY A 45 8.20 3.40 -14.77
N VAL A 46 7.61 4.20 -15.67
CA VAL A 46 6.85 5.42 -15.31
C VAL A 46 5.64 5.06 -14.44
N LEU A 47 4.84 4.05 -14.81
CA LEU A 47 3.72 3.59 -13.99
C LEU A 47 4.16 3.23 -12.58
N LEU A 48 5.22 2.43 -12.44
CA LEU A 48 5.72 2.01 -11.12
C LEU A 48 6.29 3.19 -10.32
N ALA A 49 6.96 4.13 -10.98
CA ALA A 49 7.44 5.35 -10.33
C ALA A 49 6.27 6.18 -9.75
N LEU A 50 5.13 6.27 -10.43
CA LEU A 50 3.97 7.02 -9.96
C LEU A 50 3.36 6.42 -8.68
N PHE A 51 3.38 5.09 -8.51
CA PHE A 51 2.97 4.46 -7.25
C PHE A 51 3.85 4.89 -6.07
N ALA A 52 5.14 5.10 -6.30
CA ALA A 52 6.11 5.45 -5.27
C ALA A 52 6.21 6.96 -5.01
N LEU A 53 6.08 7.79 -6.04
CA LEU A 53 6.25 9.26 -5.94
C LEU A 53 5.14 9.91 -5.11
N ALA A 54 3.90 9.52 -5.30
CA ALA A 54 2.78 10.13 -4.60
C ALA A 54 2.91 10.01 -3.07
N PRO A 55 3.22 8.82 -2.48
CA PRO A 55 3.50 8.69 -1.05
C PRO A 55 4.66 9.56 -0.56
N VAL A 56 5.74 9.72 -1.35
CA VAL A 56 6.90 10.54 -0.94
C VAL A 56 6.49 11.98 -0.68
N PHE A 57 5.73 12.60 -1.58
CA PHE A 57 5.28 13.98 -1.42
C PHE A 57 4.18 14.13 -0.37
N LEU A 58 3.35 13.11 -0.20
CA LEU A 58 2.19 13.16 0.70
C LEU A 58 2.48 12.64 2.12
N ALA A 59 3.65 12.05 2.40
CA ALA A 59 3.95 11.45 3.70
C ALA A 59 3.81 12.46 4.85
N LEU A 60 4.44 13.63 4.77
CA LEU A 60 4.35 14.65 5.81
C LEU A 60 2.94 15.26 5.94
N PRO A 61 2.26 15.69 4.87
CA PRO A 61 0.86 16.11 4.93
C PRO A 61 -0.07 15.05 5.51
N ALA A 62 0.08 13.78 5.09
CA ALA A 62 -0.74 12.67 5.57
C ALA A 62 -0.52 12.41 7.07
N GLY A 63 0.73 12.48 7.55
CA GLY A 63 1.05 12.37 8.97
C GLY A 63 0.39 13.47 9.79
N ARG A 64 0.54 14.73 9.38
CA ARG A 64 -0.12 15.87 10.03
C ARG A 64 -1.64 15.78 10.01
N PHE A 65 -2.19 15.27 8.91
CA PHE A 65 -3.62 15.07 8.77
C PHE A 65 -4.13 13.98 9.73
N ALA A 66 -3.40 12.86 9.86
CA ALA A 66 -3.69 11.80 10.80
C ALA A 66 -3.53 12.27 12.27
N ASP A 67 -2.58 13.17 12.56
CA ASP A 67 -2.41 13.76 13.89
C ASP A 67 -3.63 14.59 14.33
N ARG A 68 -4.18 15.34 13.41
CA ARG A 68 -5.32 16.25 13.69
C ARG A 68 -6.67 15.55 13.68
N HIS A 69 -6.85 14.52 12.83
CA HIS A 69 -8.16 13.94 12.55
C HIS A 69 -8.30 12.46 12.99
N GLY A 70 -7.26 11.88 13.60
CA GLY A 70 -7.27 10.51 14.06
C GLY A 70 -7.12 9.49 12.93
N LEU A 71 -7.77 8.31 13.07
CA LEU A 71 -7.66 7.17 12.15
C LEU A 71 -8.69 7.22 11.03
N LYS A 72 -9.98 7.40 11.38
CA LYS A 72 -11.09 7.11 10.47
C LYS A 72 -11.11 8.03 9.24
N ARG A 73 -10.96 9.35 9.45
CA ARG A 73 -11.02 10.31 8.34
C ARG A 73 -9.93 10.09 7.29
N PRO A 74 -8.62 9.95 7.64
CA PRO A 74 -7.58 9.66 6.67
C PRO A 74 -7.82 8.36 5.92
N VAL A 75 -8.24 7.30 6.62
CA VAL A 75 -8.47 5.99 5.97
C VAL A 75 -9.70 6.04 5.05
N HIS A 76 -10.80 6.70 5.44
CA HIS A 76 -11.97 6.85 4.58
C HIS A 76 -11.66 7.65 3.31
N ILE A 77 -10.86 8.72 3.41
CA ILE A 77 -10.38 9.47 2.24
C ILE A 77 -9.49 8.59 1.37
N ALA A 78 -8.60 7.80 1.97
CA ALA A 78 -7.76 6.85 1.24
C ALA A 78 -8.62 5.81 0.48
N VAL A 79 -9.67 5.29 1.11
CA VAL A 79 -10.63 4.37 0.44
C VAL A 79 -11.24 5.03 -0.79
N LEU A 80 -11.75 6.26 -0.66
CA LEU A 80 -12.36 6.98 -1.78
C LEU A 80 -11.38 7.22 -2.92
N ILE A 81 -10.14 7.62 -2.60
CA ILE A 81 -9.08 7.84 -3.60
C ILE A 81 -8.68 6.53 -4.28
N ALA A 82 -8.47 5.45 -3.52
CA ALA A 82 -8.08 4.15 -4.08
C ALA A 82 -9.18 3.55 -4.95
N SER A 83 -10.42 3.49 -4.43
CA SER A 83 -11.57 2.97 -5.18
C SER A 83 -11.89 3.83 -6.40
N GLY A 84 -11.85 5.16 -6.28
CA GLY A 84 -12.07 6.07 -7.40
C GLY A 84 -10.97 5.96 -8.47
N GLY A 85 -9.70 5.89 -8.04
CA GLY A 85 -8.56 5.69 -8.95
C GLY A 85 -8.66 4.36 -9.72
N ALA A 86 -8.97 3.26 -9.03
CA ALA A 86 -9.15 1.96 -9.68
C ALA A 86 -10.41 1.94 -10.58
N ALA A 87 -11.50 2.59 -10.17
CA ALA A 87 -12.73 2.70 -10.96
C ALA A 87 -12.53 3.49 -12.27
N LEU A 88 -11.67 4.51 -12.27
CA LEU A 88 -11.29 5.21 -13.50
C LEU A 88 -10.69 4.25 -14.54
N ALA A 89 -9.84 3.32 -14.12
CA ALA A 89 -9.25 2.32 -15.00
C ALA A 89 -10.29 1.28 -15.49
N VAL A 90 -11.38 1.03 -14.75
CA VAL A 90 -12.50 0.21 -15.22
C VAL A 90 -13.21 0.89 -16.39
N LEU A 91 -13.45 2.21 -16.26
CA LEU A 91 -14.21 2.98 -17.24
C LEU A 91 -13.40 3.25 -18.51
N TRP A 92 -12.17 3.71 -18.34
CA TRP A 92 -11.24 4.10 -19.42
C TRP A 92 -9.88 3.46 -19.21
N PRO A 93 -9.69 2.20 -19.61
CA PRO A 93 -8.44 1.48 -19.41
C PRO A 93 -7.39 1.87 -20.49
N VAL A 94 -6.98 3.14 -20.48
CA VAL A 94 -5.94 3.69 -21.36
C VAL A 94 -4.74 4.14 -20.55
N TYR A 95 -3.55 4.12 -21.14
CA TYR A 95 -2.29 4.38 -20.42
C TYR A 95 -2.29 5.67 -19.57
N PRO A 96 -2.76 6.86 -20.05
CA PRO A 96 -2.79 8.06 -19.21
C PRO A 96 -3.68 7.89 -17.96
N VAL A 97 -4.80 7.19 -18.08
CA VAL A 97 -5.70 6.91 -16.95
C VAL A 97 -5.04 5.92 -15.99
N LEU A 98 -4.33 4.92 -16.50
CA LEU A 98 -3.54 4.01 -15.66
C LEU A 98 -2.49 4.76 -14.83
N CYS A 99 -1.85 5.80 -15.40
CA CYS A 99 -0.91 6.67 -14.69
C CYS A 99 -1.59 7.42 -13.53
N VAL A 100 -2.76 8.03 -13.78
CA VAL A 100 -3.54 8.75 -12.74
C VAL A 100 -3.99 7.76 -11.65
N SER A 101 -4.48 6.59 -12.05
CA SER A 101 -4.91 5.53 -11.13
C SER A 101 -3.75 5.00 -10.29
N ALA A 102 -2.56 4.83 -10.88
CA ALA A 102 -1.34 4.42 -10.19
C ALA A 102 -0.96 5.43 -9.09
N ALA A 103 -0.93 6.72 -9.43
CA ALA A 103 -0.64 7.79 -8.47
C ALA A 103 -1.71 7.84 -7.35
N ALA A 104 -2.99 7.71 -7.68
CA ALA A 104 -4.09 7.69 -6.73
C ALA A 104 -3.99 6.50 -5.76
N CYS A 105 -3.80 5.28 -6.28
CA CYS A 105 -3.66 4.06 -5.46
C CYS A 105 -2.42 4.12 -4.56
N GLY A 106 -1.28 4.63 -5.07
CA GLY A 106 -0.06 4.84 -4.29
C GLY A 106 -0.26 5.84 -3.15
N ALA A 107 -0.83 7.02 -3.46
CA ALA A 107 -1.15 8.05 -2.48
C ALA A 107 -2.08 7.55 -1.38
N ALA A 108 -3.16 6.86 -1.76
CA ALA A 108 -4.14 6.30 -0.85
C ALA A 108 -3.52 5.26 0.10
N SER A 109 -2.75 4.32 -0.47
CA SER A 109 -2.09 3.28 0.33
C SER A 109 -1.08 3.88 1.32
N GLY A 110 -0.28 4.86 0.88
CA GLY A 110 0.66 5.57 1.75
C GLY A 110 -0.02 6.32 2.89
N MET A 111 -1.08 7.08 2.60
CA MET A 111 -1.85 7.82 3.62
C MET A 111 -2.50 6.87 4.63
N ALA A 112 -3.13 5.78 4.17
CA ALA A 112 -3.74 4.79 5.04
C ALA A 112 -2.71 4.09 5.94
N MET A 113 -1.55 3.71 5.37
CA MET A 113 -0.48 3.06 6.10
C MET A 113 0.01 3.94 7.25
N ILE A 114 0.25 5.24 7.00
CA ILE A 114 0.69 6.21 8.03
C ILE A 114 -0.37 6.31 9.13
N ALA A 115 -1.65 6.44 8.78
CA ALA A 115 -2.73 6.56 9.76
C ALA A 115 -2.89 5.29 10.61
N LEU A 116 -2.80 4.10 9.99
CA LEU A 116 -2.89 2.80 10.66
C LEU A 116 -1.71 2.58 11.61
N GLN A 117 -0.48 2.77 11.14
CA GLN A 117 0.73 2.59 11.96
C GLN A 117 0.77 3.54 13.15
N ARG A 118 0.38 4.81 12.92
CA ARG A 118 0.27 5.79 13.99
C ARG A 118 -0.77 5.39 15.03
N HIS A 119 -1.94 4.95 14.62
CA HIS A 119 -3.00 4.50 15.52
C HIS A 119 -2.56 3.29 16.35
N VAL A 120 -1.98 2.28 15.70
CA VAL A 120 -1.47 1.06 16.36
C VAL A 120 -0.34 1.40 17.35
N GLY A 121 0.57 2.30 17.00
CA GLY A 121 1.63 2.75 17.92
C GLY A 121 1.10 3.41 19.19
N ARG A 122 -0.10 4.00 19.13
CA ARG A 122 -0.76 4.63 20.30
C ARG A 122 -1.58 3.65 21.15
N LEU A 123 -1.88 2.46 20.63
CA LEU A 123 -2.60 1.41 21.39
C LEU A 123 -1.67 0.66 22.35
N ALA A 124 -0.36 0.69 22.12
CA ALA A 124 0.61 0.02 22.97
C ALA A 124 0.93 0.85 24.21
N HIS A 125 0.98 0.20 25.39
CA HIS A 125 1.25 0.84 26.68
C HIS A 125 2.72 0.74 27.09
N ASP A 126 3.45 -0.22 26.54
CA ASP A 126 4.88 -0.43 26.82
C ASP A 126 5.66 -0.85 25.57
N ALA A 127 7.01 -0.91 25.69
CA ALA A 127 7.91 -1.24 24.59
C ALA A 127 7.72 -2.70 24.08
N THR A 128 7.30 -3.62 24.94
CA THR A 128 7.07 -5.03 24.59
C THR A 128 5.79 -5.16 23.80
N GLU A 129 4.71 -4.53 24.24
CA GLU A 129 3.44 -4.49 23.54
C GLU A 129 3.59 -3.77 22.20
N LEU A 130 4.38 -2.68 22.15
CA LEU A 130 4.68 -1.97 20.90
C LEU A 130 5.34 -2.89 19.86
N LYS A 131 6.36 -3.65 20.25
CA LYS A 131 7.00 -4.63 19.35
C LYS A 131 5.99 -5.67 18.87
N GLN A 132 5.14 -6.17 19.77
CA GLN A 132 4.16 -7.20 19.43
C GLN A 132 3.10 -6.70 18.45
N VAL A 133 2.53 -5.49 18.65
CA VAL A 133 1.52 -4.94 17.75
C VAL A 133 2.09 -4.62 16.36
N PHE A 134 3.33 -4.10 16.28
CA PHE A 134 3.99 -3.88 14.99
C PHE A 134 4.37 -5.19 14.28
N SER A 135 4.75 -6.23 15.01
CA SER A 135 4.98 -7.57 14.42
C SER A 135 3.69 -8.12 13.78
N TRP A 136 2.55 -7.98 14.46
CA TRP A 136 1.26 -8.36 13.88
C TRP A 136 0.87 -7.49 12.67
N MET A 137 1.13 -6.17 12.74
CA MET A 137 0.87 -5.28 11.61
C MET A 137 1.71 -5.62 10.36
N ALA A 138 2.91 -6.19 10.53
CA ALA A 138 3.75 -6.61 9.42
C ALA A 138 3.15 -7.77 8.59
N VAL A 139 2.23 -8.54 9.18
CA VAL A 139 1.51 -9.61 8.47
C VAL A 139 0.60 -9.03 7.36
N GLY A 140 0.04 -7.85 7.56
CA GLY A 140 -0.86 -7.21 6.60
C GLY A 140 -0.23 -7.01 5.21
N PRO A 141 0.92 -6.33 5.08
CA PRO A 141 1.64 -6.18 3.81
C PRO A 141 2.00 -7.51 3.15
N SER A 142 2.41 -8.51 3.93
CA SER A 142 2.78 -9.84 3.41
C SER A 142 1.59 -10.52 2.72
N ILE A 143 0.44 -10.55 3.40
CA ILE A 143 -0.79 -11.12 2.86
C ILE A 143 -1.25 -10.32 1.64
N SER A 144 -1.23 -8.99 1.69
CA SER A 144 -1.71 -8.16 0.57
C SER A 144 -0.80 -8.22 -0.64
N ASN A 145 0.52 -8.32 -0.45
CA ASN A 145 1.48 -8.53 -1.56
C ASN A 145 1.35 -9.91 -2.21
N PHE A 146 0.81 -10.90 -1.51
CA PHE A 146 0.43 -12.18 -2.09
C PHE A 146 -0.94 -12.13 -2.76
N LEU A 147 -1.97 -11.73 -2.02
CA LEU A 147 -3.36 -11.78 -2.49
C LEU A 147 -3.64 -10.78 -3.61
N GLY A 148 -3.09 -9.57 -3.56
CA GLY A 148 -3.34 -8.52 -4.55
C GLY A 148 -2.99 -8.96 -5.97
N PRO A 149 -1.72 -9.31 -6.26
CA PRO A 149 -1.32 -9.80 -7.58
C PRO A 149 -2.01 -11.11 -7.99
N LEU A 150 -2.23 -12.04 -7.05
CA LEU A 150 -2.91 -13.30 -7.34
C LEU A 150 -4.37 -13.07 -7.77
N LEU A 151 -5.14 -12.27 -7.03
CA LEU A 151 -6.52 -11.92 -7.36
C LEU A 151 -6.60 -11.18 -8.70
N ALA A 152 -5.69 -10.23 -8.92
CA ALA A 152 -5.62 -9.53 -10.19
C ALA A 152 -5.30 -10.48 -11.35
N GLY A 153 -4.33 -11.38 -11.18
CA GLY A 153 -3.95 -12.38 -12.20
C GLY A 153 -5.11 -13.30 -12.56
N ILE A 154 -5.77 -13.90 -11.54
CA ILE A 154 -6.93 -14.76 -11.75
C ILE A 154 -8.05 -14.00 -12.47
N ALA A 155 -8.35 -12.78 -12.06
CA ALA A 155 -9.39 -11.97 -12.69
C ALA A 155 -9.05 -11.60 -14.14
N ILE A 156 -7.78 -11.30 -14.46
CA ILE A 156 -7.32 -10.99 -15.81
C ILE A 156 -7.48 -12.20 -16.73
N ASP A 157 -7.03 -13.38 -16.29
CA ASP A 157 -7.04 -14.57 -17.13
C ASP A 157 -8.46 -15.11 -17.37
N ASN A 158 -9.40 -14.95 -16.41
CA ASN A 158 -10.76 -15.45 -16.54
C ASN A 158 -11.76 -14.44 -17.14
N ALA A 159 -11.57 -13.14 -16.89
CA ALA A 159 -12.57 -12.11 -17.22
C ALA A 159 -11.98 -10.79 -17.76
N GLY A 160 -10.67 -10.71 -17.91
CA GLY A 160 -9.96 -9.56 -18.48
C GLY A 160 -9.66 -8.42 -17.50
N PHE A 161 -8.94 -7.43 -17.99
CA PHE A 161 -8.42 -6.33 -17.17
C PHE A 161 -9.50 -5.47 -16.48
N ARG A 162 -10.62 -5.21 -17.17
CA ARG A 162 -11.70 -4.40 -16.59
C ARG A 162 -12.26 -5.04 -15.32
N VAL A 163 -12.46 -6.37 -15.36
CA VAL A 163 -12.95 -7.10 -14.17
C VAL A 163 -11.90 -7.12 -13.07
N ALA A 164 -10.62 -7.28 -13.41
CA ALA A 164 -9.54 -7.17 -12.43
C ALA A 164 -9.54 -5.80 -11.75
N PHE A 165 -9.60 -4.70 -12.51
CA PHE A 165 -9.68 -3.35 -11.94
C PHE A 165 -10.95 -3.15 -11.10
N LEU A 166 -12.09 -3.73 -11.48
CA LEU A 166 -13.32 -3.69 -10.69
C LEU A 166 -13.16 -4.41 -9.34
N VAL A 167 -12.61 -5.63 -9.34
CA VAL A 167 -12.32 -6.37 -8.11
C VAL A 167 -11.39 -5.56 -7.20
N LEU A 168 -10.34 -4.97 -7.77
CA LEU A 168 -9.40 -4.13 -7.02
C LEU A 168 -10.04 -2.84 -6.50
N ALA A 169 -10.98 -2.23 -7.23
CA ALA A 169 -11.71 -1.04 -6.79
C ALA A 169 -12.66 -1.31 -5.63
N LEU A 170 -13.17 -2.54 -5.51
CA LEU A 170 -14.09 -2.95 -4.44
C LEU A 170 -13.36 -3.33 -3.15
N LEU A 171 -12.09 -3.77 -3.22
CA LEU A 171 -11.33 -4.15 -2.02
C LEU A 171 -11.27 -3.05 -0.95
N PRO A 172 -10.96 -1.78 -1.28
CA PRO A 172 -10.90 -0.72 -0.27
C PRO A 172 -12.24 -0.46 0.44
N ALA A 173 -13.38 -0.74 -0.19
CA ALA A 173 -14.70 -0.58 0.44
C ALA A 173 -14.84 -1.46 1.70
N MET A 174 -14.20 -2.64 1.72
CA MET A 174 -14.15 -3.48 2.93
C MET A 174 -13.35 -2.81 4.05
N ALA A 175 -12.29 -2.06 3.73
CA ALA A 175 -11.52 -1.31 4.72
C ALA A 175 -12.35 -0.21 5.38
N TRP A 176 -13.24 0.44 4.65
CA TRP A 176 -14.19 1.42 5.20
C TRP A 176 -15.02 0.83 6.33
N TRP A 177 -15.58 -0.34 6.10
CA TRP A 177 -16.43 -1.01 7.07
C TRP A 177 -15.66 -1.48 8.32
N TRP A 178 -14.45 -2.04 8.15
CA TRP A 178 -13.62 -2.47 9.26
C TRP A 178 -13.14 -1.30 10.12
N VAL A 179 -12.62 -0.24 9.51
CA VAL A 179 -12.14 0.96 10.23
C VAL A 179 -13.30 1.69 10.90
N GLY A 180 -14.48 1.72 10.30
CA GLY A 180 -15.66 2.30 10.91
C GLY A 180 -16.02 1.70 12.28
N ARG A 181 -15.68 0.42 12.50
CA ARG A 181 -15.95 -0.32 13.75
C ARG A 181 -14.79 -0.30 14.75
N THR A 182 -13.64 0.25 14.40
CA THR A 182 -12.50 0.40 15.30
C THR A 182 -12.70 1.60 16.22
N GLN A 183 -12.21 1.50 17.45
CA GLN A 183 -12.26 2.62 18.40
C GLN A 183 -11.37 3.77 17.91
N GLU A 184 -11.92 4.99 17.87
CA GLU A 184 -11.16 6.19 17.53
C GLU A 184 -10.41 6.68 18.75
N LEU A 185 -9.09 6.90 18.63
CA LEU A 185 -8.31 7.59 19.63
C LEU A 185 -8.35 9.09 19.38
N GLY A 186 -8.52 9.89 20.41
CA GLY A 186 -8.56 11.34 20.32
C GLY A 186 -7.35 11.95 19.60
N PRO A 187 -7.43 13.19 19.11
CA PRO A 187 -6.30 13.89 18.51
C PRO A 187 -5.12 13.98 19.49
N VAL A 188 -3.89 14.00 18.94
CA VAL A 188 -2.70 14.21 19.77
C VAL A 188 -2.57 15.69 20.04
N THR A 189 -2.55 16.07 21.31
CA THR A 189 -2.16 17.42 21.71
C THR A 189 -0.63 17.52 21.51
N PRO A 190 -0.13 18.47 20.71
CA PRO A 190 1.31 18.66 20.56
C PRO A 190 1.93 18.96 21.92
N GLU A 191 3.01 18.29 22.30
CA GLU A 191 3.75 18.65 23.52
C GLU A 191 4.29 20.08 23.39
N PRO A 192 4.17 20.90 24.48
CA PRO A 192 4.79 22.22 24.53
C PRO A 192 6.31 22.07 24.34
N GLY A 193 6.86 22.59 23.25
CA GLY A 193 8.28 22.48 22.90
C GLY A 193 8.63 21.56 21.73
N ALA A 194 7.69 20.77 21.20
CA ALA A 194 7.88 20.01 19.96
C ALA A 194 7.85 20.89 18.69
N ALA A 195 7.39 22.13 18.81
CA ALA A 195 7.24 23.12 17.72
C ALA A 195 8.58 23.76 17.33
N GLY A 196 9.60 22.99 17.00
CA GLY A 196 10.88 23.56 16.56
C GLY A 196 11.85 22.54 15.95
N ARG A 197 11.60 21.27 16.11
CA ARG A 197 12.46 20.24 15.52
C ARG A 197 12.05 19.96 14.07
N SER A 198 12.95 20.28 13.16
CA SER A 198 12.78 19.92 11.74
C SER A 198 12.97 18.43 11.55
N SER A 199 12.11 17.80 10.73
CA SER A 199 12.30 16.40 10.34
C SER A 199 13.66 16.16 9.66
N TRP A 200 14.28 17.23 9.12
CA TRP A 200 15.61 17.19 8.53
C TRP A 200 16.74 17.01 9.57
N ASP A 201 16.48 17.34 10.85
CA ASP A 201 17.48 17.14 11.92
C ASP A 201 17.75 15.64 12.17
N LEU A 202 16.77 14.77 11.89
CA LEU A 202 16.96 13.32 11.94
C LEU A 202 18.03 12.83 10.96
N LEU A 203 18.18 13.49 9.81
CA LEU A 203 19.20 13.14 8.82
C LEU A 203 20.62 13.51 9.25
N ARG A 204 20.80 14.28 10.32
CA ARG A 204 22.13 14.56 10.91
C ARG A 204 22.67 13.38 11.69
N ASP A 205 21.78 12.51 12.21
CA ASP A 205 22.19 11.29 12.91
C ASP A 205 22.76 10.27 11.92
N ARG A 206 23.99 9.78 12.21
CA ARG A 206 24.68 8.80 11.35
C ARG A 206 24.01 7.43 11.35
N GLY A 207 23.47 7.00 12.50
CA GLY A 207 22.77 5.72 12.65
C GLY A 207 21.48 5.72 11.82
N PHE A 208 20.71 6.81 11.92
CA PHE A 208 19.50 6.99 11.14
C PHE A 208 19.75 7.00 9.63
N ARG A 209 20.78 7.74 9.16
CA ARG A 209 21.16 7.73 7.73
C ARG A 209 21.54 6.35 7.23
N ARG A 210 22.36 5.60 8.00
CA ARG A 210 22.74 4.24 7.65
C ARG A 210 21.52 3.33 7.53
N LEU A 211 20.58 3.43 8.48
CA LEU A 211 19.32 2.70 8.44
C LEU A 211 18.51 3.05 7.18
N MET A 212 18.40 4.34 6.84
CA MET A 212 17.71 4.80 5.64
C MET A 212 18.32 4.24 4.36
N VAL A 213 19.65 4.25 4.24
CA VAL A 213 20.36 3.70 3.07
C VAL A 213 20.12 2.19 2.94
N ILE A 214 20.22 1.43 4.04
CA ILE A 214 19.97 -0.01 4.03
C ILE A 214 18.52 -0.28 3.61
N ASN A 215 17.56 0.43 4.20
CA ASN A 215 16.15 0.30 3.84
C ASN A 215 15.89 0.66 2.38
N TRP A 216 16.52 1.72 1.88
CA TRP A 216 16.43 2.11 0.46
C TRP A 216 16.97 1.03 -0.47
N MET A 217 18.11 0.43 -0.16
CA MET A 217 18.69 -0.67 -0.95
C MET A 217 17.74 -1.88 -0.99
N LEU A 218 17.22 -2.30 0.17
CA LEU A 218 16.27 -3.41 0.25
C LEU A 218 14.98 -3.13 -0.52
N SER A 219 14.43 -1.92 -0.36
CA SER A 219 13.24 -1.50 -1.11
C SER A 219 13.48 -1.45 -2.61
N SER A 220 14.68 -1.01 -3.04
CA SER A 220 15.05 -1.01 -4.46
C SER A 220 15.10 -2.41 -5.06
N CYS A 221 15.62 -3.41 -4.33
CA CYS A 221 15.57 -4.80 -4.76
C CYS A 221 14.13 -5.29 -4.95
N TRP A 222 13.25 -4.94 -4.01
CA TRP A 222 11.82 -5.25 -4.11
C TRP A 222 11.18 -4.60 -5.34
N ASP A 223 11.47 -3.33 -5.59
CA ASP A 223 10.90 -2.58 -6.71
C ASP A 223 11.40 -3.13 -8.06
N VAL A 224 12.70 -3.47 -8.15
CA VAL A 224 13.27 -4.13 -9.34
C VAL A 224 12.59 -5.48 -9.59
N HIS A 225 12.38 -6.31 -8.58
CA HIS A 225 11.65 -7.57 -8.71
C HIS A 225 10.22 -7.34 -9.24
N THR A 226 9.51 -6.38 -8.65
CA THR A 226 8.13 -6.03 -9.04
C THR A 226 8.04 -5.49 -10.47
N PHE A 227 9.10 -4.85 -10.97
CA PHE A 227 9.22 -4.39 -12.35
C PHE A 227 9.54 -5.55 -13.31
N LEU A 228 10.57 -6.34 -12.98
CA LEU A 228 11.09 -7.36 -13.90
C LEU A 228 10.11 -8.51 -14.12
N VAL A 229 9.41 -8.95 -13.08
CA VAL A 229 8.54 -10.14 -13.19
C VAL A 229 7.40 -9.95 -14.20
N PRO A 230 6.62 -8.85 -14.22
CA PRO A 230 5.64 -8.61 -15.26
C PRO A 230 6.24 -8.46 -16.66
N VAL A 231 7.39 -7.78 -16.80
CA VAL A 231 8.06 -7.59 -18.10
C VAL A 231 8.51 -8.92 -18.68
N LEU A 232 9.32 -9.67 -17.93
CA LEU A 232 9.82 -10.98 -18.36
C LEU A 232 8.69 -12.01 -18.52
N GLY A 233 7.68 -11.96 -17.66
CA GLY A 233 6.50 -12.82 -17.76
C GLY A 233 5.72 -12.56 -19.04
N HIS A 234 5.55 -11.28 -19.40
CA HIS A 234 4.92 -10.91 -20.67
C HIS A 234 5.73 -11.37 -21.88
N GLU A 235 7.05 -11.12 -21.90
CA GLU A 235 7.95 -11.54 -22.98
C GLU A 235 7.97 -13.06 -23.17
N ARG A 236 7.81 -13.83 -22.10
CA ARG A 236 7.74 -15.30 -22.11
C ARG A 236 6.34 -15.86 -22.34
N GLY A 237 5.33 -15.02 -22.56
CA GLY A 237 3.94 -15.43 -22.77
C GLY A 237 3.27 -16.09 -21.55
N LEU A 238 3.75 -15.80 -20.32
CA LEU A 238 3.14 -16.34 -19.10
C LEU A 238 1.75 -15.74 -18.88
N SER A 239 0.85 -16.54 -18.28
CA SER A 239 -0.47 -16.05 -17.87
C SER A 239 -0.36 -15.05 -16.73
N ALA A 240 -1.36 -14.17 -16.59
CA ALA A 240 -1.38 -13.18 -15.51
C ALA A 240 -1.44 -13.84 -14.13
N THR A 241 -2.12 -14.98 -14.01
CA THR A 241 -2.16 -15.79 -12.78
C THR A 241 -0.77 -16.28 -12.39
N VAL A 242 0.02 -16.78 -13.33
CA VAL A 242 1.40 -17.24 -13.08
C VAL A 242 2.27 -16.08 -12.63
N ILE A 243 2.20 -14.93 -13.30
CA ILE A 243 2.93 -13.71 -12.92
C ILE A 243 2.55 -13.27 -11.51
N GLY A 244 1.25 -13.24 -11.20
CA GLY A 244 0.74 -12.89 -9.87
C GLY A 244 1.18 -13.87 -8.79
N THR A 245 1.22 -15.16 -9.09
CA THR A 245 1.71 -16.21 -8.17
C THR A 245 3.20 -16.07 -7.88
N ILE A 246 4.03 -15.76 -8.89
CA ILE A 246 5.47 -15.53 -8.71
C ILE A 246 5.69 -14.34 -7.77
N LEU A 247 5.02 -13.20 -8.02
CA LEU A 247 5.12 -12.02 -7.17
C LEU A 247 4.66 -12.30 -5.74
N GLY A 248 3.55 -13.01 -5.60
CA GLY A 248 2.98 -13.35 -4.30
C GLY A 248 3.86 -14.33 -3.51
N SER A 249 4.37 -15.37 -4.15
CA SER A 249 5.25 -16.36 -3.51
C SER A 249 6.53 -15.71 -2.98
N PHE A 250 7.12 -14.79 -3.76
CA PHE A 250 8.26 -14.00 -3.31
C PHE A 250 7.93 -13.17 -2.06
N ALA A 251 6.75 -12.54 -2.05
CA ALA A 251 6.31 -11.73 -0.90
C ALA A 251 6.16 -12.57 0.38
N LEU A 252 5.63 -13.78 0.28
CA LEU A 252 5.51 -14.71 1.42
C LEU A 252 6.90 -15.18 1.89
N ALA A 253 7.78 -15.57 0.97
CA ALA A 253 9.12 -16.03 1.31
C ALA A 253 9.98 -14.93 1.96
N ALA A 254 9.79 -13.67 1.58
CA ALA A 254 10.53 -12.55 2.17
C ALA A 254 10.11 -12.22 3.61
N THR A 255 9.02 -12.81 4.13
CA THR A 255 8.48 -12.58 5.48
C THR A 255 8.63 -13.77 6.42
N ALA A 256 9.11 -14.90 5.92
CA ALA A 256 9.40 -16.11 6.69
C ALA A 256 10.81 -16.05 7.30
#